data_2b030b6486a6dd962a5fe79d25ebc4db
#
_entry.id   2b030b6486a6dd962a5fe79d25ebc4db
#
_cell.length_a   1.000
_cell.length_b   1.000
_cell.length_c   1.000
_cell.angle_alpha   90.00
_cell.angle_beta   90.00
_cell.angle_gamma   90.00
#
_symmetry.space_group_name_H-M   'P 1'
#
loop_
_entity.id
_entity.type
_entity.pdbx_description
1 polymer ?
#
loop_
_entity_poly.entity_id
_entity_poly.type
_entity_poly.pdbx_seq_one_letter_code
_entity_poly.pdbx_strand_id
1 'polypeptide(L)'
;MTVTTQRGGDDEVRRSVLPGGLRVVTESLPAVRSAAIGIWASVGSRDEDLDHAGATHYLEHLLFKGTSKRSALEISAAMDAVGGELNAFTGKEYTSYYARVLDADLPLAIDVLADMVTDSLIEPKDVDAERGVILEEIAMNEDEPSDTVHEAFAAQLFGDTPLGRPILGTVASINEITRDQIAGHYAARYTPRDLVVAVAGNVDHDVVTRQVREAFGAAMTGDAAPTRPRLADPDDSLAAGTGVRLVPRTIEQANLVLGCAGLSRTDDDRFSLGVLNAALGGGMSSRLFQEVREKRGLAYSVYSFASQHSDTGMWATYIGCLPAKADEVLAICQEEIAKVISGGLTEAELDRGKGQLRGSLVLGLEDPSSRMSRLGKSELVYPRLEPVDEILASIEAVTHDDVRQVAAKILGRPKVLAVVGPFDDDAPFAAALG
;
A
#
# COMPACT_ATOMS: atom_id res chain seq x y z
N MET A 1 2.44 -19.22 -24.76
CA MET A 1 2.35 -17.76 -24.57
C MET A 1 0.94 -17.32 -24.92
N THR A 2 0.21 -16.77 -23.98
CA THR A 2 -1.13 -16.20 -24.23
C THR A 2 -0.99 -14.68 -24.19
N VAL A 3 -1.43 -13.98 -25.23
CA VAL A 3 -1.44 -12.52 -25.29
C VAL A 3 -2.90 -12.06 -25.24
N THR A 4 -3.23 -11.17 -24.33
CA THR A 4 -4.52 -10.49 -24.29
C THR A 4 -4.29 -8.99 -24.42
N THR A 5 -5.16 -8.32 -25.19
CA THR A 5 -5.12 -6.86 -25.37
C THR A 5 -6.42 -6.29 -24.81
N GLN A 6 -6.31 -5.29 -23.96
CA GLN A 6 -7.43 -4.49 -23.46
C GLN A 6 -7.24 -3.06 -23.96
N ARG A 7 -8.25 -2.51 -24.62
CA ARG A 7 -8.24 -1.11 -25.07
C ARG A 7 -9.15 -0.31 -24.16
N GLY A 8 -8.62 0.77 -23.60
CA GLY A 8 -9.37 1.78 -22.87
C GLY A 8 -8.92 3.16 -23.36
N GLY A 9 -9.76 3.85 -24.12
CA GLY A 9 -9.39 5.12 -24.74
C GLY A 9 -8.30 4.97 -25.80
N ASP A 10 -7.36 5.93 -25.84
CA ASP A 10 -6.20 5.93 -26.77
C ASP A 10 -5.04 5.06 -26.26
N ASP A 11 -5.10 4.57 -25.03
CA ASP A 11 -4.03 3.80 -24.37
C ASP A 11 -4.28 2.29 -24.54
N GLU A 12 -3.27 1.58 -25.00
CA GLU A 12 -3.33 0.14 -25.20
C GLU A 12 -2.61 -0.60 -24.07
N VAL A 13 -3.38 -1.30 -23.22
CA VAL A 13 -2.82 -2.21 -22.24
C VAL A 13 -2.73 -3.61 -22.83
N ARG A 14 -1.52 -4.17 -22.86
CA ARG A 14 -1.26 -5.53 -23.36
C ARG A 14 -0.69 -6.40 -22.23
N ARG A 15 -1.10 -7.65 -22.20
CA ARG A 15 -0.72 -8.65 -21.22
C ARG A 15 -0.24 -9.93 -21.88
N SER A 16 0.90 -10.42 -21.43
CA SER A 16 1.47 -11.72 -21.83
C SER A 16 1.74 -12.58 -20.61
N VAL A 17 1.59 -13.90 -20.76
CA VAL A 17 2.05 -14.89 -19.79
C VAL A 17 3.19 -15.69 -20.42
N LEU A 18 4.36 -15.66 -19.76
CA LEU A 18 5.57 -16.34 -20.15
C LEU A 18 5.67 -17.72 -19.47
N PRO A 19 6.61 -18.58 -19.88
CA PRO A 19 6.88 -19.85 -19.21
C PRO A 19 7.10 -19.66 -17.71
N GLY A 20 6.72 -20.63 -16.92
CA GLY A 20 6.77 -20.55 -15.46
C GLY A 20 5.67 -19.67 -14.84
N GLY A 21 4.78 -19.08 -15.64
CA GLY A 21 3.65 -18.26 -15.16
C GLY A 21 3.98 -16.78 -14.95
N LEU A 22 5.17 -16.30 -15.38
CA LEU A 22 5.54 -14.89 -15.30
C LEU A 22 4.60 -14.02 -16.14
N ARG A 23 4.02 -13.01 -15.55
CA ARG A 23 3.14 -12.04 -16.21
C ARG A 23 3.92 -10.82 -16.66
N VAL A 24 3.69 -10.35 -17.87
CA VAL A 24 4.22 -9.09 -18.40
C VAL A 24 3.04 -8.24 -18.83
N VAL A 25 2.88 -7.05 -18.24
CA VAL A 25 1.81 -6.12 -18.53
C VAL A 25 2.40 -4.78 -18.93
N THR A 26 1.95 -4.21 -20.04
CA THR A 26 2.47 -2.92 -20.52
C THR A 26 1.35 -1.97 -20.86
N GLU A 27 1.58 -0.68 -20.66
CA GLU A 27 0.75 0.43 -21.12
C GLU A 27 1.60 1.37 -21.96
N SER A 28 1.26 1.53 -23.24
CA SER A 28 2.03 2.34 -24.18
C SER A 28 1.60 3.79 -24.13
N LEU A 29 2.55 4.69 -23.89
CA LEU A 29 2.37 6.14 -23.81
C LEU A 29 3.36 6.82 -24.76
N PRO A 30 3.11 6.87 -26.06
CA PRO A 30 4.09 7.33 -27.05
C PRO A 30 4.41 8.84 -26.97
N ALA A 31 3.63 9.60 -26.21
CA ALA A 31 3.83 11.04 -26.05
C ALA A 31 4.92 11.41 -25.03
N VAL A 32 5.34 10.46 -24.17
CA VAL A 32 6.39 10.69 -23.17
C VAL A 32 7.75 10.17 -23.65
N ARG A 33 8.84 10.60 -23.01
CA ARG A 33 10.20 10.16 -23.28
C ARG A 33 10.79 9.34 -22.12
N SER A 34 9.91 8.82 -21.26
CA SER A 34 10.27 8.00 -20.10
C SER A 34 9.54 6.68 -20.11
N ALA A 35 10.08 5.72 -19.36
CA ALA A 35 9.45 4.45 -19.04
C ALA A 35 9.62 4.17 -17.54
N ALA A 36 8.56 3.70 -16.92
CA ALA A 36 8.58 3.15 -15.58
C ALA A 36 8.37 1.63 -15.67
N ILE A 37 9.19 0.89 -14.95
CA ILE A 37 9.11 -0.56 -14.84
C ILE A 37 9.06 -0.97 -13.38
N GLY A 38 8.23 -1.96 -13.04
CA GLY A 38 8.20 -2.58 -11.71
C GLY A 38 8.12 -4.10 -11.82
N ILE A 39 8.92 -4.79 -11.01
CA ILE A 39 8.76 -6.22 -10.76
C ILE A 39 8.02 -6.37 -9.44
N TRP A 40 6.82 -6.89 -9.51
CA TRP A 40 5.89 -7.02 -8.42
C TRP A 40 5.80 -8.46 -7.96
N ALA A 41 6.03 -8.71 -6.68
CA ALA A 41 5.92 -10.03 -6.06
C ALA A 41 4.62 -10.14 -5.26
N SER A 42 3.90 -11.26 -5.41
CA SER A 42 2.66 -11.56 -4.68
C SER A 42 2.93 -12.02 -3.25
N VAL A 43 3.84 -11.34 -2.56
CA VAL A 43 4.25 -11.60 -1.18
C VAL A 43 4.47 -10.27 -0.46
N GLY A 44 3.96 -10.17 0.76
CA GLY A 44 4.15 -9.03 1.65
C GLY A 44 4.26 -9.50 3.09
N SER A 45 4.35 -8.57 4.04
CA SER A 45 4.51 -8.92 5.46
C SER A 45 3.35 -9.76 6.03
N ARG A 46 2.19 -9.76 5.36
CA ARG A 46 1.05 -10.61 5.71
C ARG A 46 1.33 -12.10 5.51
N ASP A 47 2.23 -12.45 4.60
CA ASP A 47 2.55 -13.83 4.21
C ASP A 47 3.63 -14.47 5.08
N GLU A 48 4.12 -13.74 6.08
CA GLU A 48 5.14 -14.18 7.02
C GLU A 48 4.52 -14.95 8.20
N ASP A 49 5.17 -16.03 8.58
CA ASP A 49 4.92 -16.67 9.87
C ASP A 49 5.43 -15.78 11.00
N LEU A 50 4.97 -16.00 12.24
CA LEU A 50 5.35 -15.18 13.38
C LEU A 50 6.88 -15.17 13.61
N ASP A 51 7.53 -16.33 13.43
CA ASP A 51 8.98 -16.49 13.60
C ASP A 51 9.79 -15.86 12.45
N HIS A 52 9.13 -15.38 11.40
CA HIS A 52 9.75 -14.75 10.24
C HIS A 52 9.28 -13.29 10.05
N ALA A 53 8.68 -12.69 11.11
CA ALA A 53 8.17 -11.32 11.00
C ALA A 53 9.30 -10.33 10.65
N GLY A 54 9.11 -9.58 9.55
CA GLY A 54 10.09 -8.68 8.96
C GLY A 54 10.95 -9.28 7.85
N ALA A 55 10.81 -10.60 7.53
CA ALA A 55 11.62 -11.26 6.52
C ALA A 55 11.46 -10.66 5.13
N THR A 56 10.26 -10.24 4.76
CA THR A 56 9.99 -9.68 3.43
C THR A 56 10.63 -8.31 3.26
N HIS A 57 10.56 -7.46 4.27
CA HIS A 57 11.24 -6.17 4.29
C HIS A 57 12.76 -6.34 4.34
N TYR A 58 13.26 -7.27 5.14
CA TYR A 58 14.69 -7.59 5.18
C TYR A 58 15.19 -8.04 3.80
N LEU A 59 14.43 -8.90 3.13
CA LEU A 59 14.75 -9.36 1.78
C LEU A 59 14.75 -8.21 0.76
N GLU A 60 13.86 -7.24 0.90
CA GLU A 60 13.85 -6.03 0.08
C GLU A 60 15.22 -5.36 0.08
N HIS A 61 15.82 -5.10 1.25
CA HIS A 61 17.16 -4.53 1.39
C HIS A 61 18.23 -5.40 0.74
N LEU A 62 18.18 -6.71 0.97
CA LEU A 62 19.19 -7.64 0.52
C LEU A 62 19.27 -7.80 -1.01
N LEU A 63 18.18 -7.58 -1.73
CA LEU A 63 18.20 -7.63 -3.18
C LEU A 63 19.05 -6.51 -3.82
N PHE A 64 19.34 -5.43 -3.09
CA PHE A 64 20.25 -4.36 -3.52
C PHE A 64 21.72 -4.64 -3.20
N LYS A 65 22.05 -5.71 -2.45
CA LYS A 65 23.43 -5.95 -1.96
C LYS A 65 24.33 -6.70 -2.92
N GLY A 66 23.77 -7.27 -3.97
CA GLY A 66 24.53 -7.86 -5.07
C GLY A 66 23.95 -9.16 -5.59
N THR A 67 24.34 -9.44 -6.81
CA THR A 67 23.99 -10.62 -7.59
C THR A 67 25.28 -11.34 -8.02
N SER A 68 25.16 -12.45 -8.76
CA SER A 68 26.33 -13.08 -9.36
C SER A 68 27.01 -12.22 -10.44
N LYS A 69 26.29 -11.23 -11.02
CA LYS A 69 26.77 -10.35 -12.08
C LYS A 69 27.22 -8.98 -11.58
N ARG A 70 26.62 -8.46 -10.50
CA ARG A 70 26.80 -7.09 -10.04
C ARG A 70 26.95 -7.01 -8.53
N SER A 71 27.92 -6.24 -8.09
CA SER A 71 27.99 -5.77 -6.70
C SER A 71 26.92 -4.71 -6.42
N ALA A 72 26.66 -4.38 -5.15
CA ALA A 72 25.75 -3.31 -4.75
C ALA A 72 26.10 -1.97 -5.41
N LEU A 73 27.40 -1.63 -5.48
CA LEU A 73 27.85 -0.40 -6.13
C LEU A 73 27.57 -0.42 -7.65
N GLU A 74 27.78 -1.56 -8.32
CA GLU A 74 27.50 -1.67 -9.76
C GLU A 74 26.01 -1.61 -10.08
N ILE A 75 25.12 -2.10 -9.19
CA ILE A 75 23.68 -1.95 -9.33
C ILE A 75 23.33 -0.45 -9.29
N SER A 76 23.76 0.28 -8.26
CA SER A 76 23.48 1.71 -8.12
C SER A 76 24.12 2.53 -9.25
N ALA A 77 25.40 2.28 -9.56
CA ALA A 77 26.12 3.01 -10.59
C ALA A 77 25.53 2.83 -11.99
N ALA A 78 24.97 1.65 -12.30
CA ALA A 78 24.32 1.40 -13.58
C ALA A 78 23.09 2.30 -13.79
N MET A 79 22.30 2.53 -12.73
CA MET A 79 21.13 3.40 -12.79
C MET A 79 21.52 4.88 -12.72
N ASP A 80 22.47 5.24 -11.88
CA ASP A 80 22.98 6.62 -11.78
C ASP A 80 23.57 7.10 -13.13
N ALA A 81 24.25 6.22 -13.85
CA ALA A 81 24.87 6.56 -15.13
C ALA A 81 23.87 7.01 -16.21
N VAL A 82 22.62 6.57 -16.11
CA VAL A 82 21.53 6.98 -17.02
C VAL A 82 20.57 7.97 -16.38
N GLY A 83 20.85 8.45 -15.16
CA GLY A 83 19.97 9.36 -14.42
C GLY A 83 18.63 8.69 -14.06
N GLY A 84 18.64 7.36 -13.91
CA GLY A 84 17.47 6.58 -13.54
C GLY A 84 17.22 6.56 -12.04
N GLU A 85 15.96 6.41 -11.66
CA GLU A 85 15.55 6.16 -10.29
C GLU A 85 15.38 4.65 -10.09
N LEU A 86 15.91 4.10 -9.00
CA LEU A 86 15.76 2.69 -8.62
C LEU A 86 15.36 2.63 -7.15
N ASN A 87 14.27 1.94 -6.84
CA ASN A 87 13.80 1.81 -5.47
C ASN A 87 12.92 0.56 -5.32
N ALA A 88 12.51 0.27 -4.08
CA ALA A 88 11.57 -0.78 -3.75
C ALA A 88 10.63 -0.35 -2.61
N PHE A 89 9.60 -1.13 -2.36
CA PHE A 89 8.80 -1.06 -1.15
C PHE A 89 8.14 -2.40 -0.83
N THR A 90 7.99 -2.67 0.45
CA THR A 90 7.25 -3.80 0.98
C THR A 90 5.91 -3.34 1.55
N GLY A 91 4.84 -3.92 1.04
CA GLY A 91 3.49 -3.74 1.59
C GLY A 91 3.03 -4.96 2.39
N LYS A 92 1.78 -4.91 2.86
CA LYS A 92 1.18 -6.06 3.58
C LYS A 92 0.97 -7.27 2.68
N GLU A 93 0.60 -7.09 1.41
CA GLU A 93 0.18 -8.18 0.51
C GLU A 93 1.00 -8.28 -0.78
N TYR A 94 1.94 -7.40 -1.00
CA TYR A 94 2.84 -7.40 -2.16
C TYR A 94 4.08 -6.55 -1.90
N THR A 95 5.14 -6.85 -2.66
CA THR A 95 6.41 -6.12 -2.69
C THR A 95 6.70 -5.70 -4.12
N SER A 96 7.34 -4.56 -4.33
CA SER A 96 7.70 -4.06 -5.65
C SER A 96 9.12 -3.52 -5.69
N TYR A 97 9.88 -3.91 -6.72
CA TYR A 97 11.18 -3.34 -7.10
C TYR A 97 10.97 -2.61 -8.41
N TYR A 98 11.26 -1.34 -8.45
CA TYR A 98 10.90 -0.51 -9.60
C TYR A 98 11.98 0.48 -9.99
N ALA A 99 11.96 0.85 -11.27
CA ALA A 99 12.81 1.88 -11.81
C ALA A 99 12.04 2.83 -12.74
N ARG A 100 12.54 4.05 -12.85
CA ARG A 100 12.11 5.05 -13.82
C ARG A 100 13.31 5.55 -14.59
N VAL A 101 13.25 5.45 -15.91
CA VAL A 101 14.36 5.77 -16.81
C VAL A 101 13.86 6.50 -18.06
N LEU A 102 14.77 6.98 -18.88
CA LEU A 102 14.42 7.33 -20.27
C LEU A 102 14.00 6.08 -21.04
N ASP A 103 13.14 6.25 -22.03
CA ASP A 103 12.64 5.16 -22.89
C ASP A 103 13.79 4.35 -23.56
N ALA A 104 14.88 5.01 -23.89
CA ALA A 104 16.06 4.38 -24.49
C ALA A 104 16.83 3.47 -23.51
N ASP A 105 16.72 3.73 -22.19
CA ASP A 105 17.46 3.03 -21.14
C ASP A 105 16.62 1.93 -20.46
N LEU A 106 15.38 1.71 -20.92
CA LEU A 106 14.52 0.64 -20.41
C LEU A 106 15.17 -0.76 -20.47
N PRO A 107 15.93 -1.14 -21.52
CA PRO A 107 16.60 -2.44 -21.53
C PRO A 107 17.59 -2.64 -20.37
N LEU A 108 18.30 -1.58 -19.96
CA LEU A 108 19.17 -1.62 -18.78
C LEU A 108 18.36 -1.81 -17.49
N ALA A 109 17.27 -1.07 -17.32
CA ALA A 109 16.41 -1.20 -16.15
C ALA A 109 15.79 -2.59 -16.03
N ILE A 110 15.38 -3.21 -17.15
CA ILE A 110 14.88 -4.59 -17.19
C ILE A 110 15.98 -5.58 -16.74
N ASP A 111 17.21 -5.43 -17.26
CA ASP A 111 18.31 -6.34 -16.92
C ASP A 111 18.73 -6.21 -15.45
N VAL A 112 18.84 -4.98 -14.93
CA VAL A 112 19.20 -4.73 -13.51
C VAL A 112 18.14 -5.29 -12.56
N LEU A 113 16.86 -4.96 -12.77
CA LEU A 113 15.80 -5.42 -11.90
C LEU A 113 15.60 -6.94 -11.96
N ALA A 114 15.67 -7.53 -13.14
CA ALA A 114 15.58 -8.98 -13.29
C ALA A 114 16.74 -9.68 -12.58
N ASP A 115 17.96 -9.18 -12.71
CA ASP A 115 19.15 -9.69 -12.05
C ASP A 115 18.99 -9.64 -10.51
N MET A 116 18.58 -8.50 -9.96
CA MET A 116 18.31 -8.35 -8.54
C MET A 116 17.27 -9.35 -8.03
N VAL A 117 16.16 -9.51 -8.74
CA VAL A 117 15.02 -10.32 -8.28
C VAL A 117 15.25 -11.82 -8.49
N THR A 118 16.09 -12.25 -9.45
CA THR A 118 16.26 -13.66 -9.78
C THR A 118 17.61 -14.26 -9.32
N ASP A 119 18.61 -13.45 -9.02
CA ASP A 119 20.01 -13.91 -8.80
C ASP A 119 20.70 -13.24 -7.59
N SER A 120 19.92 -12.73 -6.61
CA SER A 120 20.47 -12.15 -5.39
C SER A 120 21.24 -13.19 -4.57
N LEU A 121 22.44 -12.83 -4.10
CA LEU A 121 23.34 -13.74 -3.39
C LEU A 121 22.93 -13.97 -1.93
N ILE A 122 22.32 -13.01 -1.29
CA ILE A 122 21.93 -13.04 0.13
C ILE A 122 23.11 -13.53 1.00
N GLU A 123 24.25 -12.84 0.89
CA GLU A 123 25.47 -13.25 1.60
C GLU A 123 25.36 -13.02 3.12
N PRO A 124 25.93 -13.89 3.96
CA PRO A 124 25.87 -13.73 5.43
C PRO A 124 26.36 -12.36 5.91
N LYS A 125 27.44 -11.82 5.31
CA LYS A 125 27.98 -10.50 5.66
C LYS A 125 26.98 -9.36 5.43
N ASP A 126 26.17 -9.45 4.35
CA ASP A 126 25.19 -8.44 3.99
C ASP A 126 23.96 -8.57 4.90
N VAL A 127 23.57 -9.79 5.25
CA VAL A 127 22.53 -10.01 6.27
C VAL A 127 22.93 -9.38 7.60
N ASP A 128 24.16 -9.61 8.07
CA ASP A 128 24.62 -9.02 9.33
C ASP A 128 24.70 -7.49 9.29
N ALA A 129 25.11 -6.92 8.17
CA ALA A 129 25.17 -5.47 7.97
C ALA A 129 23.76 -4.85 7.94
N GLU A 130 22.84 -5.42 7.14
CA GLU A 130 21.48 -4.89 7.01
C GLU A 130 20.63 -5.08 8.26
N ARG A 131 20.93 -6.07 9.10
CA ARG A 131 20.31 -6.20 10.42
C ARG A 131 20.44 -4.91 11.22
N GLY A 132 21.64 -4.32 11.24
CA GLY A 132 21.88 -3.03 11.89
C GLY A 132 21.05 -1.90 11.30
N VAL A 133 20.94 -1.83 9.99
CA VAL A 133 20.14 -0.82 9.27
C VAL A 133 18.66 -0.95 9.62
N ILE A 134 18.09 -2.16 9.57
CA ILE A 134 16.67 -2.40 9.88
C ILE A 134 16.35 -2.10 11.34
N LEU A 135 17.25 -2.44 12.28
CA LEU A 135 17.06 -2.07 13.68
C LEU A 135 17.07 -0.55 13.89
N GLU A 136 17.88 0.19 13.14
CA GLU A 136 17.86 1.66 13.12
C GLU A 136 16.55 2.20 12.53
N GLU A 137 16.03 1.60 11.47
CA GLU A 137 14.72 1.98 10.89
C GLU A 137 13.57 1.71 11.86
N ILE A 138 13.60 0.60 12.61
CA ILE A 138 12.62 0.34 13.67
C ILE A 138 12.70 1.44 14.73
N ALA A 139 13.90 1.82 15.16
CA ALA A 139 14.07 2.89 16.14
C ALA A 139 13.59 4.24 15.60
N MET A 140 13.87 4.58 14.34
CA MET A 140 13.35 5.79 13.67
C MET A 140 11.83 5.81 13.60
N ASN A 141 11.20 4.66 13.25
CA ASN A 141 9.74 4.52 13.21
C ASN A 141 9.13 4.66 14.62
N GLU A 142 9.77 4.06 15.65
CA GLU A 142 9.34 4.23 17.03
C GLU A 142 9.48 5.68 17.51
N ASP A 143 10.49 6.42 17.06
CA ASP A 143 10.71 7.83 17.42
C ASP A 143 9.75 8.79 16.71
N GLU A 144 9.05 8.35 15.64
CA GLU A 144 8.05 9.15 14.92
C GLU A 144 6.62 8.84 15.47
N PRO A 145 6.01 9.77 16.24
CA PRO A 145 4.71 9.49 16.90
C PRO A 145 3.57 9.25 15.92
N SER A 146 3.62 9.82 14.71
CA SER A 146 2.61 9.61 13.68
C SER A 146 2.65 8.17 13.16
N ASP A 147 3.83 7.58 12.97
CA ASP A 147 3.97 6.20 12.53
C ASP A 147 3.59 5.22 13.63
N THR A 148 4.10 5.47 14.84
CA THR A 148 3.77 4.68 16.05
C THR A 148 2.26 4.59 16.28
N VAL A 149 1.49 5.69 16.10
CA VAL A 149 0.04 5.66 16.33
C VAL A 149 -0.71 4.85 15.26
N HIS A 150 -0.24 4.86 14.01
CA HIS A 150 -0.82 4.03 12.96
C HIS A 150 -0.56 2.54 13.19
N GLU A 151 0.65 2.16 13.61
CA GLU A 151 0.97 0.79 13.97
C GLU A 151 0.19 0.31 15.21
N ALA A 152 0.09 1.16 16.25
CA ALA A 152 -0.71 0.87 17.43
C ALA A 152 -2.19 0.67 17.09
N PHE A 153 -2.73 1.46 16.15
CA PHE A 153 -4.09 1.30 15.66
C PHE A 153 -4.27 -0.03 14.91
N ALA A 154 -3.37 -0.34 13.98
CA ALA A 154 -3.43 -1.61 13.23
C ALA A 154 -3.31 -2.83 14.16
N ALA A 155 -2.40 -2.79 15.13
CA ALA A 155 -2.24 -3.83 16.12
C ALA A 155 -3.49 -4.00 17.01
N GLN A 156 -4.16 -2.92 17.40
CA GLN A 156 -5.40 -2.99 18.18
C GLN A 156 -6.58 -3.50 17.34
N LEU A 157 -6.66 -3.06 16.07
CA LEU A 157 -7.75 -3.43 15.17
C LEU A 157 -7.66 -4.87 14.69
N PHE A 158 -6.47 -5.31 14.28
CA PHE A 158 -6.25 -6.61 13.67
C PHE A 158 -5.66 -7.67 14.63
N GLY A 159 -5.32 -7.25 15.86
CA GLY A 159 -4.80 -8.15 16.90
C GLY A 159 -3.55 -8.93 16.45
N ASP A 160 -3.48 -10.20 16.86
CA ASP A 160 -2.34 -11.09 16.57
C ASP A 160 -2.31 -11.60 15.11
N THR A 161 -3.22 -11.13 14.26
CA THR A 161 -3.20 -11.50 12.83
C THR A 161 -2.00 -10.88 12.11
N PRO A 162 -1.60 -11.43 10.95
CA PRO A 162 -0.51 -10.85 10.17
C PRO A 162 -0.71 -9.38 9.77
N LEU A 163 -1.96 -8.90 9.66
CA LEU A 163 -2.25 -7.50 9.35
C LEU A 163 -1.97 -6.55 10.51
N GLY A 164 -2.05 -7.04 11.76
CA GLY A 164 -1.73 -6.27 12.97
C GLY A 164 -0.23 -6.13 13.25
N ARG A 165 0.63 -6.95 12.62
CA ARG A 165 2.08 -6.91 12.83
C ARG A 165 2.76 -5.81 12.01
N PRO A 166 3.82 -5.13 12.50
CA PRO A 166 4.61 -4.19 11.73
C PRO A 166 5.23 -4.83 10.47
N ILE A 167 5.39 -4.06 9.40
CA ILE A 167 6.09 -4.52 8.18
C ILE A 167 7.58 -4.73 8.45
N LEU A 168 8.17 -3.85 9.26
CA LEU A 168 9.58 -3.92 9.65
C LEU A 168 9.91 -5.14 10.54
N GLY A 169 8.90 -5.84 11.06
CA GLY A 169 9.07 -6.81 12.13
C GLY A 169 9.23 -6.14 13.49
N THR A 170 9.88 -6.84 14.41
CA THR A 170 10.19 -6.35 15.77
C THR A 170 11.69 -6.46 16.02
N VAL A 171 12.21 -5.71 17.00
CA VAL A 171 13.61 -5.84 17.42
C VAL A 171 13.97 -7.31 17.75
N ALA A 172 13.05 -8.06 18.36
CA ALA A 172 13.26 -9.48 18.67
C ALA A 172 13.34 -10.32 17.40
N SER A 173 12.34 -10.24 16.50
CA SER A 173 12.30 -11.05 15.26
C SER A 173 13.49 -10.75 14.34
N ILE A 174 13.88 -9.47 14.21
CA ILE A 174 15.02 -9.07 13.37
C ILE A 174 16.36 -9.55 13.94
N ASN A 175 16.51 -9.61 15.27
CA ASN A 175 17.70 -10.18 15.88
C ASN A 175 17.80 -11.71 15.74
N GLU A 176 16.67 -12.40 15.73
CA GLU A 176 16.60 -13.87 15.70
C GLU A 176 16.62 -14.45 14.29
N ILE A 177 16.10 -13.72 13.30
CA ILE A 177 16.00 -14.23 11.94
C ILE A 177 17.38 -14.55 11.34
N THR A 178 17.48 -15.73 10.74
CA THR A 178 18.72 -16.24 10.16
C THR A 178 18.78 -16.01 8.65
N ARG A 179 20.01 -15.99 8.12
CA ARG A 179 20.22 -15.94 6.66
C ARG A 179 19.50 -17.07 5.92
N ASP A 180 19.47 -18.27 6.46
CA ASP A 180 18.85 -19.42 5.81
C ASP A 180 17.32 -19.32 5.78
N GLN A 181 16.70 -18.72 6.79
CA GLN A 181 15.27 -18.41 6.77
C GLN A 181 14.93 -17.37 5.70
N ILE A 182 15.72 -16.30 5.61
CA ILE A 182 15.52 -15.26 4.57
C ILE A 182 15.73 -15.85 3.16
N ALA A 183 16.78 -16.63 2.96
CA ALA A 183 17.02 -17.29 1.68
C ALA A 183 15.95 -18.33 1.32
N GLY A 184 15.43 -19.04 2.32
CA GLY A 184 14.30 -19.95 2.16
C GLY A 184 13.02 -19.21 1.74
N HIS A 185 12.75 -18.05 2.37
CA HIS A 185 11.64 -17.17 2.02
C HIS A 185 11.77 -16.67 0.57
N TYR A 186 12.95 -16.19 0.18
CA TYR A 186 13.25 -15.78 -1.19
C TYR A 186 12.98 -16.91 -2.19
N ALA A 187 13.59 -18.08 -1.98
CA ALA A 187 13.44 -19.22 -2.89
C ALA A 187 11.98 -19.71 -3.03
N ALA A 188 11.18 -19.58 -1.97
CA ALA A 188 9.79 -20.05 -1.96
C ALA A 188 8.82 -19.05 -2.60
N ARG A 189 9.11 -17.74 -2.53
CA ARG A 189 8.16 -16.68 -2.85
C ARG A 189 8.49 -15.88 -4.12
N TYR A 190 9.75 -15.88 -4.56
CA TYR A 190 10.18 -15.14 -5.76
C TYR A 190 10.27 -16.05 -6.97
N THR A 191 9.18 -16.78 -7.22
CA THR A 191 9.09 -17.67 -8.40
C THR A 191 8.35 -16.96 -9.54
N PRO A 192 8.62 -17.31 -10.82
CA PRO A 192 8.00 -16.63 -11.97
C PRO A 192 6.48 -16.53 -11.89
N ARG A 193 5.80 -17.54 -11.36
CA ARG A 193 4.34 -17.54 -11.21
C ARG A 193 3.82 -16.49 -10.23
N ASP A 194 4.67 -16.09 -9.28
CA ASP A 194 4.33 -15.13 -8.23
C ASP A 194 4.72 -13.70 -8.62
N LEU A 195 5.38 -13.53 -9.78
CA LEU A 195 5.88 -12.26 -10.25
C LEU A 195 5.05 -11.66 -11.40
N VAL A 196 5.01 -10.33 -11.41
CA VAL A 196 4.47 -9.50 -12.49
C VAL A 196 5.51 -8.47 -12.88
N VAL A 197 5.84 -8.38 -14.16
CA VAL A 197 6.58 -7.25 -14.72
C VAL A 197 5.59 -6.27 -15.32
N ALA A 198 5.45 -5.12 -14.72
CA ALA A 198 4.58 -4.03 -15.18
C ALA A 198 5.42 -2.91 -15.77
N VAL A 199 5.07 -2.42 -16.95
CA VAL A 199 5.80 -1.34 -17.62
C VAL A 199 4.82 -0.33 -18.20
N ALA A 200 5.06 0.96 -17.97
CA ALA A 200 4.29 2.03 -18.58
C ALA A 200 5.21 3.13 -19.11
N GLY A 201 4.89 3.72 -20.25
CA GLY A 201 5.67 4.77 -20.88
C GLY A 201 5.77 4.62 -22.39
N ASN A 202 6.79 5.21 -22.99
CA ASN A 202 7.03 5.07 -24.43
C ASN A 202 7.65 3.69 -24.75
N VAL A 203 6.79 2.67 -24.81
CA VAL A 203 7.21 1.26 -24.88
C VAL A 203 6.40 0.49 -25.91
N ASP A 204 7.06 -0.55 -26.48
CA ASP A 204 6.42 -1.57 -27.31
C ASP A 204 6.34 -2.89 -26.54
N HIS A 205 5.15 -3.45 -26.43
CA HIS A 205 4.88 -4.66 -25.66
C HIS A 205 5.71 -5.87 -26.10
N ASP A 206 5.87 -6.07 -27.42
CA ASP A 206 6.54 -7.25 -27.97
C ASP A 206 8.05 -7.14 -27.75
N VAL A 207 8.59 -5.91 -27.79
CA VAL A 207 9.98 -5.62 -27.44
C VAL A 207 10.22 -5.87 -25.96
N VAL A 208 9.41 -5.30 -25.07
CA VAL A 208 9.49 -5.50 -23.62
C VAL A 208 9.39 -6.98 -23.25
N THR A 209 8.39 -7.68 -23.81
CA THR A 209 8.17 -9.11 -23.53
C THR A 209 9.38 -9.97 -23.93
N ARG A 210 10.04 -9.65 -25.05
CA ARG A 210 11.26 -10.33 -25.49
C ARG A 210 12.43 -10.04 -24.54
N GLN A 211 12.65 -8.78 -24.16
CA GLN A 211 13.70 -8.38 -23.22
C GLN A 211 13.52 -9.02 -21.84
N VAL A 212 12.29 -9.01 -21.30
CA VAL A 212 11.97 -9.70 -20.04
C VAL A 212 12.26 -11.20 -20.14
N ARG A 213 11.90 -11.84 -21.27
CA ARG A 213 12.21 -13.26 -21.49
C ARG A 213 13.70 -13.54 -21.51
N GLU A 214 14.49 -12.67 -22.11
CA GLU A 214 15.95 -12.78 -22.15
C GLU A 214 16.55 -12.57 -20.76
N ALA A 215 16.09 -11.56 -20.02
CA ALA A 215 16.61 -11.21 -18.70
C ALA A 215 16.27 -12.27 -17.62
N PHE A 216 15.05 -12.79 -17.62
CA PHE A 216 14.64 -13.86 -16.69
C PHE A 216 15.15 -15.25 -17.08
N GLY A 217 15.51 -15.49 -18.33
CA GLY A 217 16.21 -16.65 -18.89
C GLY A 217 15.97 -17.97 -18.17
N ALA A 218 16.97 -18.42 -17.42
CA ALA A 218 16.96 -19.70 -16.70
C ALA A 218 15.96 -19.77 -15.53
N ALA A 219 15.48 -18.65 -15.00
CA ALA A 219 14.48 -18.63 -13.93
C ALA A 219 13.08 -19.07 -14.42
N MET A 220 12.79 -18.88 -15.72
CA MET A 220 11.50 -19.26 -16.32
C MET A 220 11.46 -20.77 -16.66
N THR A 221 11.23 -21.59 -15.66
CA THR A 221 11.14 -23.05 -15.85
C THR A 221 9.70 -23.55 -15.64
N GLY A 222 9.32 -24.59 -16.41
CA GLY A 222 8.05 -25.29 -16.28
C GLY A 222 6.84 -24.58 -16.89
N ASP A 223 5.66 -25.20 -16.73
CA ASP A 223 4.36 -24.75 -17.25
C ASP A 223 3.40 -24.33 -16.12
N ALA A 224 3.95 -23.73 -15.05
CA ALA A 224 3.13 -23.24 -13.93
C ALA A 224 2.17 -22.15 -14.40
N ALA A 225 0.93 -22.19 -13.92
CA ALA A 225 -0.01 -21.07 -14.11
C ALA A 225 0.37 -19.92 -13.17
N PRO A 226 0.09 -18.66 -13.54
CA PRO A 226 0.24 -17.51 -12.64
C PRO A 226 -0.50 -17.73 -11.33
N THR A 227 0.07 -17.24 -10.23
CA THR A 227 -0.61 -17.18 -8.94
C THR A 227 -1.84 -16.28 -9.07
N ARG A 228 -2.97 -16.77 -8.56
CA ARG A 228 -4.22 -16.02 -8.58
C ARG A 228 -4.19 -14.94 -7.50
N PRO A 229 -4.84 -13.79 -7.73
CA PRO A 229 -5.06 -12.80 -6.69
C PRO A 229 -5.71 -13.43 -5.45
N ARG A 230 -5.27 -13.00 -4.29
CA ARG A 230 -5.95 -13.32 -3.03
C ARG A 230 -7.28 -12.59 -3.03
N LEU A 231 -8.37 -13.31 -2.86
CA LEU A 231 -9.72 -12.77 -2.72
C LEU A 231 -10.23 -13.07 -1.32
N ALA A 232 -11.21 -12.27 -0.87
CA ALA A 232 -11.91 -12.55 0.38
C ALA A 232 -12.57 -13.92 0.33
N ASP A 233 -12.37 -14.73 1.36
CA ASP A 233 -13.25 -15.85 1.65
C ASP A 233 -14.44 -15.28 2.46
N PRO A 234 -15.68 -15.46 2.03
CA PRO A 234 -16.85 -14.98 2.76
C PRO A 234 -16.93 -15.53 4.21
N ASP A 235 -16.31 -16.66 4.47
CA ASP A 235 -16.26 -17.28 5.79
C ASP A 235 -15.09 -16.82 6.68
N ASP A 236 -14.08 -16.12 6.10
CA ASP A 236 -12.91 -15.58 6.81
C ASP A 236 -13.16 -14.13 7.27
N SER A 237 -14.15 -13.90 8.11
CA SER A 237 -14.28 -12.60 8.75
C SER A 237 -13.25 -12.48 9.87
N LEU A 238 -12.18 -11.70 9.63
CA LEU A 238 -11.25 -11.30 10.70
C LEU A 238 -12.04 -10.56 11.78
N ALA A 239 -12.05 -11.11 13.00
CA ALA A 239 -12.65 -10.45 14.15
C ALA A 239 -11.88 -9.14 14.40
N ALA A 240 -12.55 -8.01 14.25
CA ALA A 240 -11.94 -6.71 14.51
C ALA A 240 -11.87 -6.45 16.02
N GLY A 241 -10.71 -5.98 16.47
CA GLY A 241 -10.52 -5.49 17.83
C GLY A 241 -11.35 -4.24 18.11
N THR A 242 -11.47 -3.89 19.38
CA THR A 242 -12.16 -2.69 19.85
C THR A 242 -11.42 -2.07 21.03
N GLY A 243 -11.83 -0.88 21.45
CA GLY A 243 -11.28 -0.23 22.65
C GLY A 243 -10.10 0.68 22.38
N VAL A 244 -9.36 0.98 23.43
CA VAL A 244 -8.27 1.96 23.42
C VAL A 244 -6.91 1.26 23.50
N ARG A 245 -5.93 1.77 22.75
CA ARG A 245 -4.51 1.46 22.89
C ARG A 245 -3.74 2.75 23.16
N LEU A 246 -3.28 2.93 24.38
CA LEU A 246 -2.44 4.05 24.78
C LEU A 246 -0.96 3.66 24.70
N VAL A 247 -0.15 4.50 24.06
CA VAL A 247 1.31 4.45 24.05
C VAL A 247 1.84 5.73 24.70
N PRO A 248 2.23 5.68 25.99
CA PRO A 248 2.73 6.86 26.69
C PRO A 248 4.05 7.34 26.08
N ARG A 249 4.14 8.63 25.77
CA ARG A 249 5.34 9.30 25.26
C ARG A 249 5.40 10.73 25.79
N THR A 250 6.58 11.17 26.22
CA THR A 250 6.81 12.56 26.64
C THR A 250 7.13 13.41 25.39
N ILE A 251 6.08 13.89 24.74
CA ILE A 251 6.13 14.68 23.49
C ILE A 251 5.17 15.86 23.58
N GLU A 252 5.40 16.88 22.73
CA GLU A 252 4.63 18.11 22.72
C GLU A 252 3.22 17.97 22.12
N GLN A 253 3.02 16.99 21.24
CA GLN A 253 1.74 16.75 20.58
C GLN A 253 1.16 15.39 20.97
N ALA A 254 -0.15 15.30 20.96
CA ALA A 254 -0.87 14.03 20.98
C ALA A 254 -1.20 13.61 19.55
N ASN A 255 -0.98 12.34 19.24
CA ASN A 255 -1.32 11.72 17.97
C ASN A 255 -2.39 10.66 18.25
N LEU A 256 -3.54 10.78 17.58
CA LEU A 256 -4.67 9.89 17.76
C LEU A 256 -5.11 9.30 16.43
N VAL A 257 -5.49 8.03 16.42
CA VAL A 257 -6.16 7.38 15.30
C VAL A 257 -7.44 6.73 15.81
N LEU A 258 -8.58 7.30 15.39
CA LEU A 258 -9.93 6.80 15.69
C LEU A 258 -10.49 6.11 14.45
N GLY A 259 -10.87 4.84 14.53
CA GLY A 259 -11.40 4.14 13.36
C GLY A 259 -12.08 2.82 13.68
N CYS A 260 -12.29 2.03 12.65
CA CYS A 260 -12.95 0.73 12.71
C CYS A 260 -12.53 -0.15 11.53
N ALA A 261 -12.97 -1.41 11.55
CA ALA A 261 -12.84 -2.29 10.39
C ALA A 261 -13.55 -1.68 9.16
N GLY A 262 -12.87 -1.70 8.02
CA GLY A 262 -13.33 -1.16 6.75
C GLY A 262 -13.89 -2.23 5.81
N LEU A 263 -13.78 -1.98 4.51
CA LEU A 263 -14.19 -2.87 3.43
C LEU A 263 -13.00 -3.65 2.89
N SER A 264 -13.25 -4.83 2.36
CA SER A 264 -12.28 -5.53 1.52
C SER A 264 -12.09 -4.79 0.18
N ARG A 265 -10.99 -5.11 -0.50
CA ARG A 265 -10.59 -4.42 -1.74
C ARG A 265 -11.58 -4.57 -2.89
N THR A 266 -12.28 -5.67 -2.94
CA THR A 266 -13.25 -6.00 -4.01
C THR A 266 -14.70 -5.77 -3.60
N ASP A 267 -14.96 -5.16 -2.43
CA ASP A 267 -16.33 -4.82 -2.00
C ASP A 267 -16.93 -3.77 -2.95
N ASP A 268 -18.17 -3.95 -3.33
CA ASP A 268 -18.88 -3.07 -4.27
C ASP A 268 -19.08 -1.65 -3.70
N ASP A 269 -19.17 -1.52 -2.36
CA ASP A 269 -19.32 -0.22 -1.68
C ASP A 269 -18.02 0.61 -1.63
N ARG A 270 -16.87 0.12 -2.19
CA ARG A 270 -15.57 0.80 -2.09
C ARG A 270 -15.58 2.22 -2.69
N PHE A 271 -16.36 2.46 -3.74
CA PHE A 271 -16.46 3.79 -4.36
C PHE A 271 -17.27 4.73 -3.48
N SER A 272 -18.36 4.26 -2.89
CA SER A 272 -19.18 5.02 -1.93
C SER A 272 -18.40 5.37 -0.67
N LEU A 273 -17.57 4.42 -0.17
CA LEU A 273 -16.65 4.67 0.94
C LEU A 273 -15.57 5.69 0.54
N GLY A 274 -15.06 5.64 -0.68
CA GLY A 274 -14.10 6.61 -1.20
C GLY A 274 -14.67 8.03 -1.21
N VAL A 275 -15.89 8.22 -1.74
CA VAL A 275 -16.59 9.52 -1.75
C VAL A 275 -16.86 10.02 -0.33
N LEU A 276 -17.33 9.13 0.56
CA LEU A 276 -17.53 9.44 1.97
C LEU A 276 -16.22 9.91 2.63
N ASN A 277 -15.13 9.18 2.43
CA ASN A 277 -13.83 9.50 2.98
C ASN A 277 -13.32 10.86 2.49
N ALA A 278 -13.44 11.14 1.17
CA ALA A 278 -13.08 12.42 0.59
C ALA A 278 -13.85 13.60 1.21
N ALA A 279 -15.16 13.43 1.40
CA ALA A 279 -16.00 14.47 1.99
C ALA A 279 -15.76 14.68 3.50
N LEU A 280 -15.46 13.60 4.24
CA LEU A 280 -15.29 13.66 5.68
C LEU A 280 -13.91 14.15 6.11
N GLY A 281 -12.84 13.67 5.50
CA GLY A 281 -11.47 14.03 5.91
C GLY A 281 -10.42 13.99 4.79
N GLY A 282 -10.82 13.91 3.52
CA GLY A 282 -9.89 13.72 2.40
C GLY A 282 -9.23 15.00 1.85
N GLY A 283 -9.58 16.19 2.33
CA GLY A 283 -9.02 17.43 1.82
C GLY A 283 -9.37 18.67 2.64
N MET A 284 -8.88 19.83 2.22
CA MET A 284 -9.06 21.09 2.95
C MET A 284 -10.53 21.55 3.06
N SER A 285 -11.40 21.12 2.15
CA SER A 285 -12.84 21.42 2.20
C SER A 285 -13.67 20.33 2.90
N SER A 286 -13.02 19.30 3.45
CA SER A 286 -13.68 18.22 4.19
C SER A 286 -14.22 18.68 5.55
N ARG A 287 -15.22 17.99 6.09
CA ARG A 287 -15.85 18.36 7.36
C ARG A 287 -14.84 18.44 8.50
N LEU A 288 -14.01 17.43 8.69
CA LEU A 288 -13.05 17.38 9.78
C LEU A 288 -12.03 18.51 9.69
N PHE A 289 -11.49 18.76 8.49
CA PHE A 289 -10.56 19.87 8.30
C PHE A 289 -11.19 21.20 8.63
N GLN A 290 -12.42 21.46 8.16
CA GLN A 290 -13.14 22.69 8.41
C GLN A 290 -13.53 22.86 9.89
N GLU A 291 -14.06 21.82 10.52
CA GLU A 291 -14.54 21.91 11.89
C GLU A 291 -13.42 21.95 12.94
N VAL A 292 -12.36 21.18 12.74
CA VAL A 292 -11.28 21.06 13.72
C VAL A 292 -10.20 22.13 13.50
N ARG A 293 -9.73 22.28 12.25
CA ARG A 293 -8.61 23.15 11.93
C ARG A 293 -9.01 24.56 11.59
N GLU A 294 -9.88 24.76 10.58
CA GLU A 294 -10.16 26.12 10.07
C GLU A 294 -11.01 26.94 11.02
N LYS A 295 -12.09 26.38 11.57
CA LYS A 295 -13.02 27.11 12.42
C LYS A 295 -12.54 27.26 13.86
N ARG A 296 -11.80 26.27 14.39
CA ARG A 296 -11.45 26.21 15.82
C ARG A 296 -9.97 26.23 16.10
N GLY A 297 -9.10 25.95 15.11
CA GLY A 297 -7.65 25.97 15.29
C GLY A 297 -7.13 24.93 16.30
N LEU A 298 -7.84 23.79 16.45
CA LEU A 298 -7.56 22.81 17.50
C LEU A 298 -6.47 21.81 17.14
N ALA A 299 -6.30 21.52 15.83
CA ALA A 299 -5.28 20.60 15.32
C ALA A 299 -4.64 21.16 14.06
N TYR A 300 -3.34 20.92 13.91
CA TYR A 300 -2.65 21.24 12.66
C TYR A 300 -2.93 20.21 11.58
N SER A 301 -3.03 18.94 11.96
CA SER A 301 -3.28 17.84 11.05
C SER A 301 -4.50 17.05 11.49
N VAL A 302 -5.49 16.93 10.59
CA VAL A 302 -6.66 16.08 10.74
C VAL A 302 -7.10 15.61 9.36
N TYR A 303 -7.19 14.29 9.18
CA TYR A 303 -7.62 13.67 7.92
C TYR A 303 -8.23 12.30 8.16
N SER A 304 -9.03 11.82 7.22
CA SER A 304 -9.50 10.43 7.23
C SER A 304 -8.89 9.63 6.08
N PHE A 305 -8.74 8.35 6.30
CA PHE A 305 -8.19 7.42 5.33
C PHE A 305 -8.89 6.06 5.39
N ALA A 306 -8.81 5.33 4.28
CA ALA A 306 -9.25 3.95 4.19
C ALA A 306 -8.12 3.11 3.59
N SER A 307 -7.84 1.96 4.19
CA SER A 307 -6.92 0.96 3.64
C SER A 307 -7.70 -0.34 3.43
N GLN A 308 -7.47 -0.98 2.26
CA GLN A 308 -8.20 -2.17 1.85
C GLN A 308 -7.23 -3.31 1.58
N HIS A 309 -7.52 -4.45 2.18
CA HIS A 309 -6.84 -5.72 1.96
C HIS A 309 -7.75 -6.68 1.20
N SER A 310 -7.25 -7.86 0.89
CA SER A 310 -8.00 -8.86 0.12
C SER A 310 -9.33 -9.27 0.75
N ASP A 311 -9.37 -9.38 2.07
CA ASP A 311 -10.48 -9.94 2.87
C ASP A 311 -11.07 -8.97 3.91
N THR A 312 -10.38 -7.86 4.17
CA THR A 312 -10.78 -6.85 5.16
C THR A 312 -10.25 -5.47 4.78
N GLY A 313 -10.43 -4.52 5.67
CA GLY A 313 -9.84 -3.18 5.56
C GLY A 313 -9.98 -2.43 6.86
N MET A 314 -9.60 -1.16 6.81
CA MET A 314 -9.84 -0.20 7.88
C MET A 314 -10.30 1.13 7.31
N TRP A 315 -11.08 1.84 8.11
CA TRP A 315 -11.34 3.25 7.93
C TRP A 315 -11.00 3.96 9.24
N ALA A 316 -10.26 5.06 9.17
CA ALA A 316 -9.88 5.79 10.36
C ALA A 316 -9.68 7.29 10.09
N THR A 317 -9.65 8.06 11.18
CA THR A 317 -9.30 9.48 11.23
C THR A 317 -8.03 9.64 12.05
N TYR A 318 -7.02 10.27 11.48
CA TYR A 318 -5.83 10.73 12.18
C TYR A 318 -6.01 12.15 12.69
N ILE A 319 -5.48 12.43 13.88
CA ILE A 319 -5.52 13.72 14.56
C ILE A 319 -4.15 13.99 15.20
N GLY A 320 -3.53 15.12 14.84
CA GLY A 320 -2.33 15.64 15.51
C GLY A 320 -2.66 16.97 16.19
N CYS A 321 -2.70 17.00 17.54
CA CYS A 321 -3.13 18.17 18.31
C CYS A 321 -2.31 18.37 19.60
N LEU A 322 -2.52 19.49 20.29
CA LEU A 322 -2.01 19.65 21.64
C LEU A 322 -2.68 18.65 22.60
N PRO A 323 -1.95 18.04 23.57
CA PRO A 323 -2.51 17.07 24.50
C PRO A 323 -3.73 17.60 25.27
N ALA A 324 -3.72 18.88 25.67
CA ALA A 324 -4.85 19.54 26.36
C ALA A 324 -6.10 19.72 25.49
N LYS A 325 -6.00 19.42 24.18
CA LYS A 325 -7.09 19.54 23.20
C LYS A 325 -7.60 18.19 22.70
N ALA A 326 -6.98 17.09 23.11
CA ALA A 326 -7.28 15.76 22.60
C ALA A 326 -8.76 15.38 22.78
N ASP A 327 -9.32 15.58 23.97
CA ASP A 327 -10.74 15.26 24.28
C ASP A 327 -11.70 16.10 23.43
N GLU A 328 -11.43 17.42 23.31
CA GLU A 328 -12.26 18.34 22.52
C GLU A 328 -12.27 17.95 21.04
N VAL A 329 -11.11 17.66 20.47
CA VAL A 329 -10.99 17.26 19.05
C VAL A 329 -11.63 15.89 18.81
N LEU A 330 -11.43 14.94 19.71
CA LEU A 330 -12.02 13.61 19.61
C LEU A 330 -13.56 13.70 19.62
N ALA A 331 -14.13 14.51 20.52
CA ALA A 331 -15.58 14.73 20.60
C ALA A 331 -16.14 15.35 19.30
N ILE A 332 -15.44 16.33 18.71
CA ILE A 332 -15.84 16.94 17.42
C ILE A 332 -15.80 15.90 16.30
N CYS A 333 -14.74 15.10 16.22
CA CYS A 333 -14.64 14.06 15.19
C CYS A 333 -15.78 13.04 15.31
N GLN A 334 -16.11 12.61 16.52
CA GLN A 334 -17.23 11.69 16.77
C GLN A 334 -18.59 12.32 16.43
N GLU A 335 -18.77 13.61 16.75
CA GLU A 335 -19.99 14.35 16.40
C GLU A 335 -20.17 14.42 14.87
N GLU A 336 -19.10 14.74 14.11
CA GLU A 336 -19.18 14.81 12.65
C GLU A 336 -19.41 13.42 12.02
N ILE A 337 -18.80 12.36 12.56
CA ILE A 337 -19.10 10.97 12.19
C ILE A 337 -20.58 10.64 12.43
N ALA A 338 -21.12 10.97 13.61
CA ALA A 338 -22.52 10.73 13.94
C ALA A 338 -23.49 11.50 13.03
N LYS A 339 -23.16 12.76 12.68
CA LYS A 339 -23.93 13.56 11.71
C LYS A 339 -23.97 12.90 10.33
N VAL A 340 -22.87 12.33 9.87
CA VAL A 340 -22.82 11.61 8.59
C VAL A 340 -23.64 10.32 8.65
N ILE A 341 -23.55 9.56 9.72
CA ILE A 341 -24.34 8.33 9.90
C ILE A 341 -25.83 8.64 9.86
N SER A 342 -26.27 9.71 10.54
CA SER A 342 -27.70 10.04 10.67
C SER A 342 -28.27 10.81 9.49
N GLY A 343 -27.51 11.73 8.90
CA GLY A 343 -27.96 12.69 7.89
C GLY A 343 -27.32 12.55 6.51
N GLY A 344 -26.26 11.75 6.37
CA GLY A 344 -25.49 11.65 5.14
C GLY A 344 -24.66 12.89 4.81
N LEU A 345 -24.35 13.04 3.54
CA LEU A 345 -23.66 14.20 2.97
C LEU A 345 -24.69 15.19 2.39
N THR A 346 -24.33 16.46 2.30
CA THR A 346 -25.04 17.43 1.46
C THR A 346 -24.70 17.20 -0.02
N GLU A 347 -25.53 17.72 -0.94
CA GLU A 347 -25.28 17.67 -2.40
C GLU A 347 -23.88 18.20 -2.72
N ALA A 348 -23.53 19.36 -2.19
CA ALA A 348 -22.24 19.99 -2.43
C ALA A 348 -21.05 19.17 -1.88
N GLU A 349 -21.21 18.39 -0.83
CA GLU A 349 -20.18 17.49 -0.31
C GLU A 349 -20.05 16.24 -1.18
N LEU A 350 -21.16 15.68 -1.64
CA LEU A 350 -21.18 14.55 -2.57
C LEU A 350 -20.45 14.91 -3.87
N ASP A 351 -20.80 16.04 -4.47
CA ASP A 351 -20.18 16.53 -5.71
C ASP A 351 -18.67 16.77 -5.54
N ARG A 352 -18.26 17.41 -4.43
CA ARG A 352 -16.83 17.60 -4.13
C ARG A 352 -16.10 16.29 -3.93
N GLY A 353 -16.68 15.33 -3.22
CA GLY A 353 -16.09 14.00 -3.00
C GLY A 353 -15.86 13.26 -4.30
N LYS A 354 -16.87 13.22 -5.18
CA LYS A 354 -16.74 12.66 -6.53
C LYS A 354 -15.67 13.37 -7.34
N GLY A 355 -15.70 14.71 -7.36
CA GLY A 355 -14.73 15.53 -8.09
C GLY A 355 -13.30 15.28 -7.63
N GLN A 356 -13.09 15.14 -6.31
CA GLN A 356 -11.77 14.84 -5.74
C GLN A 356 -11.27 13.46 -6.17
N LEU A 357 -12.09 12.42 -6.06
CA LEU A 357 -11.69 11.07 -6.49
C LEU A 357 -11.38 10.99 -7.98
N ARG A 358 -12.26 11.58 -8.80
CA ARG A 358 -12.05 11.66 -10.25
C ARG A 358 -10.77 12.39 -10.59
N GLY A 359 -10.55 13.57 -9.99
CA GLY A 359 -9.35 14.39 -10.20
C GLY A 359 -8.09 13.65 -9.77
N SER A 360 -8.08 13.05 -8.58
CA SER A 360 -6.92 12.29 -8.08
C SER A 360 -6.58 11.11 -8.98
N LEU A 361 -7.58 10.38 -9.48
CA LEU A 361 -7.36 9.26 -10.40
C LEU A 361 -6.76 9.73 -11.72
N VAL A 362 -7.40 10.68 -12.40
CA VAL A 362 -6.98 11.11 -13.74
C VAL A 362 -5.63 11.81 -13.69
N LEU A 363 -5.44 12.78 -12.78
CA LEU A 363 -4.17 13.50 -12.64
C LEU A 363 -3.03 12.58 -12.19
N GLY A 364 -3.32 11.59 -11.33
CA GLY A 364 -2.34 10.58 -10.93
C GLY A 364 -1.85 9.74 -12.11
N LEU A 365 -2.71 9.48 -13.10
CA LEU A 365 -2.38 8.70 -14.29
C LEU A 365 -1.64 9.48 -15.39
N GLU A 366 -1.32 10.75 -15.19
CA GLU A 366 -0.40 11.50 -16.07
C GLU A 366 1.05 11.00 -15.93
N ASP A 367 1.40 10.39 -14.79
CA ASP A 367 2.74 9.88 -14.52
C ASP A 367 2.88 8.39 -14.88
N PRO A 368 3.92 8.01 -15.68
CA PRO A 368 4.20 6.62 -16.02
C PRO A 368 4.40 5.69 -14.82
N SER A 369 4.98 6.18 -13.71
CA SER A 369 5.19 5.37 -12.50
C SER A 369 3.87 5.01 -11.83
N SER A 370 2.92 5.93 -11.79
CA SER A 370 1.57 5.69 -11.27
C SER A 370 0.79 4.69 -12.15
N ARG A 371 0.92 4.80 -13.46
CA ARG A 371 0.33 3.82 -14.41
C ARG A 371 0.95 2.44 -14.24
N MET A 372 2.28 2.34 -14.20
CA MET A 372 2.99 1.09 -13.94
C MET A 372 2.54 0.45 -12.62
N SER A 373 2.43 1.25 -11.55
CA SER A 373 1.99 0.79 -10.23
C SER A 373 0.54 0.28 -10.27
N ARG A 374 -0.35 0.96 -11.00
CA ARG A 374 -1.72 0.51 -11.21
C ARG A 374 -1.77 -0.85 -11.91
N LEU A 375 -0.96 -1.05 -12.97
CA LEU A 375 -0.89 -2.33 -13.69
C LEU A 375 -0.39 -3.46 -12.79
N GLY A 376 0.76 -3.27 -12.13
CA GLY A 376 1.38 -4.27 -11.27
C GLY A 376 0.48 -4.66 -10.11
N LYS A 377 -0.04 -3.67 -9.39
CA LYS A 377 -0.98 -3.90 -8.30
C LYS A 377 -2.25 -4.61 -8.77
N SER A 378 -2.83 -4.19 -9.89
CA SER A 378 -4.06 -4.80 -10.40
C SER A 378 -3.88 -6.28 -10.72
N GLU A 379 -2.78 -6.68 -11.34
CA GLU A 379 -2.47 -8.08 -11.66
C GLU A 379 -2.29 -8.97 -10.43
N LEU A 380 -1.89 -8.40 -9.29
CA LEU A 380 -1.68 -9.15 -8.05
C LEU A 380 -2.92 -9.24 -7.17
N VAL A 381 -3.75 -8.18 -7.16
CA VAL A 381 -4.76 -8.04 -6.10
C VAL A 381 -6.20 -7.94 -6.59
N TYR A 382 -6.42 -7.81 -7.90
CA TYR A 382 -7.75 -7.79 -8.50
C TYR A 382 -7.96 -8.96 -9.46
N PRO A 383 -9.19 -9.47 -9.59
CA PRO A 383 -9.50 -10.55 -10.54
C PRO A 383 -9.31 -10.12 -12.01
N ARG A 384 -9.36 -8.83 -12.29
CA ARG A 384 -9.11 -8.22 -13.61
C ARG A 384 -8.58 -6.82 -13.46
N LEU A 385 -7.90 -6.32 -14.49
CA LEU A 385 -7.61 -4.90 -14.61
C LEU A 385 -8.92 -4.16 -14.94
N GLU A 386 -9.34 -3.25 -14.07
CA GLU A 386 -10.50 -2.40 -14.31
C GLU A 386 -10.10 -1.22 -15.21
N PRO A 387 -10.80 -1.00 -16.35
CA PRO A 387 -10.58 0.19 -17.16
C PRO A 387 -10.82 1.47 -16.36
N VAL A 388 -10.06 2.52 -16.67
CA VAL A 388 -10.19 3.82 -15.97
C VAL A 388 -11.61 4.38 -16.14
N ASP A 389 -12.19 4.26 -17.34
CA ASP A 389 -13.55 4.74 -17.62
C ASP A 389 -14.62 4.01 -16.79
N GLU A 390 -14.44 2.71 -16.50
CA GLU A 390 -15.34 1.98 -15.60
C GLU A 390 -15.22 2.47 -14.16
N ILE A 391 -14.01 2.76 -13.70
CA ILE A 391 -13.77 3.33 -12.36
C ILE A 391 -14.42 4.72 -12.26
N LEU A 392 -14.21 5.57 -13.27
CA LEU A 392 -14.81 6.91 -13.34
C LEU A 392 -16.34 6.84 -13.35
N ALA A 393 -16.92 5.94 -14.15
CA ALA A 393 -18.37 5.73 -14.19
C ALA A 393 -18.92 5.25 -12.83
N SER A 394 -18.16 4.37 -12.12
CA SER A 394 -18.54 3.89 -10.79
C SER A 394 -18.51 5.02 -9.75
N ILE A 395 -17.52 5.91 -9.80
CA ILE A 395 -17.45 7.09 -8.94
C ILE A 395 -18.63 8.02 -9.21
N GLU A 396 -18.94 8.27 -10.50
CA GLU A 396 -20.03 9.18 -10.88
C GLU A 396 -21.40 8.62 -10.50
N ALA A 397 -21.57 7.31 -10.53
CA ALA A 397 -22.82 6.64 -10.19
C ALA A 397 -23.16 6.66 -8.68
N VAL A 398 -22.20 6.98 -7.80
CA VAL A 398 -22.44 7.03 -6.34
C VAL A 398 -23.54 8.02 -6.01
N THR A 399 -24.53 7.57 -5.25
CA THR A 399 -25.69 8.38 -4.81
C THR A 399 -25.60 8.76 -3.33
N HIS A 400 -26.46 9.68 -2.89
CA HIS A 400 -26.61 10.00 -1.46
C HIS A 400 -27.01 8.78 -0.62
N ASP A 401 -27.87 7.93 -1.18
CA ASP A 401 -28.31 6.71 -0.49
C ASP A 401 -27.19 5.72 -0.34
N ASP A 402 -26.32 5.54 -1.34
CA ASP A 402 -25.14 4.67 -1.26
C ASP A 402 -24.17 5.17 -0.18
N VAL A 403 -23.90 6.47 -0.15
CA VAL A 403 -23.03 7.06 0.88
C VAL A 403 -23.63 6.90 2.27
N ARG A 404 -24.95 7.11 2.44
CA ARG A 404 -25.64 6.92 3.72
C ARG A 404 -25.58 5.47 4.18
N GLN A 405 -25.78 4.52 3.26
CA GLN A 405 -25.72 3.08 3.56
C GLN A 405 -24.31 2.67 3.99
N VAL A 406 -23.27 3.06 3.24
CA VAL A 406 -21.89 2.73 3.60
C VAL A 406 -21.45 3.43 4.89
N ALA A 407 -21.90 4.67 5.15
CA ALA A 407 -21.64 5.35 6.40
C ALA A 407 -22.24 4.57 7.58
N ALA A 408 -23.50 4.14 7.50
CA ALA A 408 -24.13 3.32 8.53
C ALA A 408 -23.42 1.96 8.69
N LYS A 409 -23.07 1.29 7.57
CA LYS A 409 -22.41 -0.01 7.53
C LYS A 409 -21.00 0.02 8.14
N ILE A 410 -20.23 1.07 7.91
CA ILE A 410 -18.82 1.16 8.31
C ILE A 410 -18.63 2.02 9.54
N LEU A 411 -19.10 3.28 9.50
CA LEU A 411 -18.92 4.20 10.63
C LEU A 411 -19.74 3.83 11.86
N GLY A 412 -20.74 2.96 11.71
CA GLY A 412 -21.52 2.37 12.81
C GLY A 412 -20.85 1.20 13.53
N ARG A 413 -19.72 0.69 13.01
CA ARG A 413 -18.99 -0.45 13.61
C ARG A 413 -18.34 -0.05 14.94
N PRO A 414 -18.06 -1.03 15.84
CA PRO A 414 -17.25 -0.81 17.02
C PRO A 414 -15.93 -0.13 16.70
N LYS A 415 -15.51 0.80 17.57
CA LYS A 415 -14.35 1.66 17.32
C LYS A 415 -13.11 1.16 18.04
N VAL A 416 -11.98 1.44 17.41
CA VAL A 416 -10.64 1.42 18.00
C VAL A 416 -10.15 2.86 18.07
N LEU A 417 -9.47 3.19 19.16
CA LEU A 417 -8.73 4.43 19.32
C LEU A 417 -7.29 4.08 19.74
N ALA A 418 -6.33 4.45 18.92
CA ALA A 418 -4.93 4.47 19.33
C ALA A 418 -4.54 5.90 19.72
N VAL A 419 -3.74 6.04 20.76
CA VAL A 419 -3.26 7.32 21.29
C VAL A 419 -1.77 7.22 21.58
N VAL A 420 -0.99 8.15 21.04
CA VAL A 420 0.43 8.35 21.40
C VAL A 420 0.57 9.76 21.96
N GLY A 421 1.05 9.89 23.19
CA GLY A 421 1.15 11.21 23.82
C GLY A 421 1.49 11.14 25.30
N PRO A 422 1.57 12.31 25.97
CA PRO A 422 1.93 12.41 27.38
C PRO A 422 0.72 12.14 28.32
N PHE A 423 0.18 10.92 28.19
CA PHE A 423 -0.96 10.48 28.98
C PHE A 423 -0.57 9.23 29.79
N ASP A 424 -0.96 9.19 31.06
CA ASP A 424 -0.67 8.09 31.98
C ASP A 424 -1.84 7.09 32.10
N ASP A 425 -3.04 7.49 31.64
CA ASP A 425 -4.29 6.72 31.81
C ASP A 425 -5.13 6.76 30.54
N ASP A 426 -5.67 5.62 30.16
CA ASP A 426 -6.54 5.46 28.99
C ASP A 426 -8.04 5.60 29.33
N ALA A 427 -8.42 5.65 30.61
CA ALA A 427 -9.81 5.70 31.06
C ALA A 427 -10.62 6.88 30.47
N PRO A 428 -10.08 8.11 30.32
CA PRO A 428 -10.80 9.19 29.65
C PRO A 428 -11.13 8.86 28.19
N PHE A 429 -10.19 8.26 27.46
CA PHE A 429 -10.36 7.86 26.08
C PHE A 429 -11.33 6.69 25.93
N ALA A 430 -11.27 5.72 26.84
CA ALA A 430 -12.21 4.60 26.89
C ALA A 430 -13.65 5.08 27.14
N ALA A 431 -13.82 6.05 28.07
CA ALA A 431 -15.13 6.67 28.33
C ALA A 431 -15.66 7.44 27.10
N ALA A 432 -14.78 8.04 26.31
CA ALA A 432 -15.15 8.74 25.09
C ALA A 432 -15.61 7.81 23.96
N LEU A 433 -15.16 6.54 23.93
CA LEU A 433 -15.62 5.57 22.93
C LEU A 433 -17.02 5.00 23.19
N GLY A 434 -17.54 5.09 24.41
CA GLY A 434 -18.88 4.65 24.85
C GLY A 434 -18.87 3.22 25.34
#